data_7b9be89fa61a17eb74203bbe0ed5d5f1
#
_entry.id   7b9be89fa61a17eb74203bbe0ed5d5f1
#
_cell.length_a   1.000
_cell.length_b   1.000
_cell.length_c   1.000
_cell.angle_alpha   90.00
_cell.angle_beta   90.00
_cell.angle_gamma   90.00
#
_symmetry.space_group_name_H-M   'P 1'
#
loop_
_entity.id
_entity.type
_entity.pdbx_description
1 polymer ?
#
loop_
_entity_poly.entity_id
_entity_poly.type
_entity_poly.pdbx_seq_one_letter_code
_entity_poly.pdbx_strand_id
1 'polypeptide(L)'
;MAEDHGRTLLLFRHAKSAWPDVADHDRPLARRGIEAAPVMGRWLRDAGLVPGQVLCSTARRARDTWQFAQPGLAATPPVTFDARIYGAAATDLLALVREVPPATGTLLLIGHNPAIEDLALLLAAAPASAAGRGAAGATPGDLDRMRSKFPTAAIAVLDHGSLPMPTLARSITGWVDRAA
;
A
#
# COMPACT_ATOMS: atom_id res chain seq x y z
N MET A 1 -4.84 -29.05 7.29
CA MET A 1 -4.61 -28.49 5.93
C MET A 1 -4.78 -27.01 6.06
N ALA A 2 -3.70 -26.24 6.04
CA ALA A 2 -3.80 -24.78 6.04
C ALA A 2 -4.39 -24.37 4.67
N GLU A 3 -5.56 -23.75 4.68
CA GLU A 3 -6.12 -23.16 3.47
C GLU A 3 -5.14 -22.08 3.01
N ASP A 4 -4.71 -22.19 1.77
CA ASP A 4 -3.81 -21.28 1.10
C ASP A 4 -4.56 -19.94 0.87
N HIS A 5 -4.58 -19.12 1.90
CA HIS A 5 -5.16 -17.79 1.85
C HIS A 5 -4.23 -16.93 1.00
N GLY A 6 -4.71 -16.51 -0.15
CA GLY A 6 -3.99 -15.61 -1.03
C GLY A 6 -3.40 -14.42 -0.27
N ARG A 7 -2.19 -14.00 -0.65
CA ARG A 7 -1.52 -12.84 -0.04
C ARG A 7 -2.00 -11.57 -0.68
N THR A 8 -2.24 -10.54 0.12
CA THR A 8 -2.62 -9.20 -0.36
C THR A 8 -1.55 -8.19 0.00
N LEU A 9 -1.09 -7.42 -0.98
CA LEU A 9 -0.20 -6.28 -0.78
C LEU A 9 -0.98 -4.97 -0.97
N LEU A 10 -0.96 -4.14 0.05
CA LEU A 10 -1.57 -2.82 0.06
C LEU A 10 -0.45 -1.78 -0.04
N LEU A 11 -0.37 -1.05 -1.16
CA LEU A 11 0.60 0.01 -1.37
C LEU A 11 -0.06 1.37 -1.09
N PHE A 12 0.29 1.98 0.02
CA PHE A 12 -0.32 3.21 0.51
C PHE A 12 0.65 4.39 0.39
N ARG A 13 0.36 5.32 -0.52
CA ARG A 13 1.08 6.59 -0.55
C ARG A 13 0.67 7.43 0.65
N HIS A 14 1.65 8.00 1.39
CA HIS A 14 1.36 8.88 2.53
C HIS A 14 0.34 9.96 2.18
N ALA A 15 -0.43 10.41 3.16
CA ALA A 15 -1.43 11.46 3.02
C ALA A 15 -0.77 12.85 2.79
N LYS A 16 -1.57 13.85 2.39
CA LYS A 16 -1.07 15.18 2.03
C LYS A 16 -0.23 15.80 3.15
N SER A 17 1.03 16.12 2.87
CA SER A 17 1.93 16.81 3.79
C SER A 17 1.90 18.32 3.62
N ALA A 18 2.20 19.04 4.70
CA ALA A 18 2.48 20.47 4.70
C ALA A 18 3.93 20.74 4.22
N TRP A 19 4.24 22.00 3.98
CA TRP A 19 5.54 22.50 3.54
C TRP A 19 6.07 23.60 4.48
N PRO A 20 6.22 23.33 5.80
CA PRO A 20 6.89 24.27 6.68
C PRO A 20 8.40 24.31 6.40
N ASP A 21 9.09 25.28 6.97
CA ASP A 21 10.56 25.38 6.90
C ASP A 21 11.22 24.39 7.88
N VAL A 22 11.24 23.12 7.47
CA VAL A 22 11.87 22.00 8.19
C VAL A 22 12.50 21.05 7.17
N ALA A 23 13.35 20.14 7.64
CA ALA A 23 13.90 19.08 6.79
C ALA A 23 12.76 18.25 6.14
N ASP A 24 12.95 17.80 4.90
CA ASP A 24 11.91 17.07 4.16
C ASP A 24 11.40 15.84 4.92
N HIS A 25 12.28 15.12 5.61
CA HIS A 25 11.93 13.96 6.42
C HIS A 25 10.95 14.31 7.57
N ASP A 26 11.05 15.52 8.12
CA ASP A 26 10.30 15.97 9.29
C ASP A 26 9.00 16.73 8.96
N ARG A 27 8.67 16.83 7.68
CA ARG A 27 7.43 17.48 7.23
C ARG A 27 6.19 16.75 7.75
N PRO A 28 5.29 17.43 8.51
CA PRO A 28 4.07 16.84 9.03
C PRO A 28 2.99 16.72 7.94
N LEU A 29 1.88 16.07 8.29
CA LEU A 29 0.68 16.14 7.47
C LEU A 29 0.10 17.56 7.45
N ALA A 30 -0.45 17.95 6.31
CA ALA A 30 -1.36 19.09 6.21
C ALA A 30 -2.75 18.71 6.73
N ARG A 31 -3.59 19.71 7.05
CA ARG A 31 -4.97 19.50 7.52
C ARG A 31 -5.72 18.47 6.66
N ARG A 32 -5.68 18.62 5.33
CA ARG A 32 -6.29 17.68 4.39
C ARG A 32 -5.76 16.24 4.53
N GLY A 33 -4.48 16.06 4.88
CA GLY A 33 -3.90 14.74 5.11
C GLY A 33 -4.39 14.11 6.40
N ILE A 34 -4.49 14.92 7.47
CA ILE A 34 -5.03 14.49 8.78
C ILE A 34 -6.49 14.02 8.62
N GLU A 35 -7.28 14.72 7.80
CA GLU A 35 -8.67 14.37 7.53
C GLU A 35 -8.81 13.12 6.64
N ALA A 36 -7.88 12.91 5.69
CA ALA A 36 -7.94 11.79 4.75
C ALA A 36 -7.52 10.46 5.35
N ALA A 37 -6.50 10.44 6.20
CA ALA A 37 -5.92 9.19 6.72
C ALA A 37 -6.94 8.32 7.50
N PRO A 38 -7.77 8.86 8.41
CA PRO A 38 -8.80 8.06 9.09
C PRO A 38 -9.85 7.47 8.14
N VAL A 39 -10.18 8.18 7.04
CA VAL A 39 -11.11 7.69 6.02
C VAL A 39 -10.55 6.42 5.37
N MET A 40 -9.25 6.43 5.04
CA MET A 40 -8.59 5.26 4.44
C MET A 40 -8.52 4.08 5.41
N GLY A 41 -8.28 4.33 6.69
CA GLY A 41 -8.33 3.27 7.71
C GLY A 41 -9.72 2.61 7.80
N ARG A 42 -10.78 3.40 7.83
CA ARG A 42 -12.16 2.87 7.80
C ARG A 42 -12.45 2.09 6.51
N TRP A 43 -12.02 2.64 5.38
CA TRP A 43 -12.19 1.97 4.08
C TRP A 43 -11.52 0.59 4.05
N LEU A 44 -10.28 0.47 4.55
CA LEU A 44 -9.57 -0.81 4.65
C LEU A 44 -10.35 -1.82 5.51
N ARG A 45 -10.90 -1.39 6.65
CA ARG A 45 -11.73 -2.22 7.51
C ARG A 45 -13.00 -2.69 6.80
N ASP A 46 -13.72 -1.74 6.19
CA ASP A 46 -15.02 -2.01 5.55
C ASP A 46 -14.88 -2.88 4.30
N ALA A 47 -13.72 -2.82 3.64
CA ALA A 47 -13.34 -3.70 2.54
C ALA A 47 -12.81 -5.08 2.99
N GLY A 48 -12.68 -5.34 4.29
CA GLY A 48 -12.10 -6.59 4.80
C GLY A 48 -10.59 -6.72 4.60
N LEU A 49 -9.89 -5.61 4.31
CA LEU A 49 -8.46 -5.54 4.01
C LEU A 49 -7.62 -5.14 5.23
N VAL A 50 -7.93 -5.69 6.38
CA VAL A 50 -7.18 -5.41 7.61
C VAL A 50 -5.80 -6.05 7.52
N PRO A 51 -4.69 -5.25 7.60
CA PRO A 51 -3.36 -5.80 7.46
C PRO A 51 -2.96 -6.68 8.65
N GLY A 52 -2.27 -7.78 8.38
CA GLY A 52 -1.60 -8.60 9.40
C GLY A 52 -0.25 -8.00 9.84
N GLN A 53 0.36 -7.16 9.00
CA GLN A 53 1.58 -6.43 9.29
C GLN A 53 1.64 -5.12 8.50
N VAL A 54 2.31 -4.12 9.07
CA VAL A 54 2.55 -2.82 8.44
C VAL A 54 4.04 -2.54 8.35
N LEU A 55 4.51 -2.20 7.14
CA LEU A 55 5.80 -1.57 6.91
C LEU A 55 5.58 -0.08 6.62
N CYS A 56 6.22 0.79 7.37
CA CYS A 56 6.02 2.23 7.25
C CYS A 56 7.35 2.97 7.15
N SER A 57 7.44 3.93 6.24
CA SER A 57 8.58 4.84 6.17
C SER A 57 8.76 5.60 7.48
N THR A 58 10.02 5.86 7.85
CA THR A 58 10.37 6.69 9.02
C THR A 58 10.06 8.17 8.85
N ALA A 59 9.81 8.66 7.64
CA ALA A 59 9.43 10.06 7.43
C ALA A 59 8.15 10.43 8.18
N ARG A 60 8.14 11.61 8.81
CA ARG A 60 7.05 12.06 9.69
C ARG A 60 5.68 11.94 9.02
N ARG A 61 5.53 12.40 7.77
CA ARG A 61 4.27 12.32 7.03
C ARG A 61 3.74 10.90 6.83
N ALA A 62 4.62 9.90 6.72
CA ALA A 62 4.22 8.50 6.62
C ALA A 62 3.80 7.96 7.99
N ARG A 63 4.56 8.25 9.04
CA ARG A 63 4.22 7.89 10.43
C ARG A 63 2.90 8.52 10.85
N ASP A 64 2.71 9.81 10.58
CA ASP A 64 1.46 10.52 10.87
C ASP A 64 0.29 9.88 10.08
N THR A 65 0.51 9.50 8.80
CA THR A 65 -0.51 8.80 8.01
C THR A 65 -0.96 7.51 8.69
N TRP A 66 -0.01 6.69 9.16
CA TRP A 66 -0.33 5.48 9.90
C TRP A 66 -1.05 5.78 11.22
N GLN A 67 -0.53 6.71 12.00
CA GLN A 67 -1.08 7.10 13.30
C GLN A 67 -2.55 7.53 13.20
N PHE A 68 -2.92 8.26 12.14
CA PHE A 68 -4.30 8.70 11.93
C PHE A 68 -5.18 7.64 11.25
N ALA A 69 -4.62 6.75 10.42
CA ALA A 69 -5.38 5.71 9.74
C ALA A 69 -5.70 4.53 10.67
N GLN A 70 -4.76 4.13 11.53
CA GLN A 70 -4.85 2.92 12.37
C GLN A 70 -6.11 2.85 13.24
N PRO A 71 -6.59 3.92 13.91
CA PRO A 71 -7.83 3.85 14.70
C PRO A 71 -9.05 3.45 13.86
N GLY A 72 -9.05 3.80 12.55
CA GLY A 72 -10.12 3.45 11.61
C GLY A 72 -10.20 1.97 11.27
N LEU A 73 -9.10 1.22 11.45
CA LEU A 73 -9.04 -0.23 11.16
C LEU A 73 -9.81 -1.07 12.19
N ALA A 74 -10.07 -0.56 13.38
CA ALA A 74 -10.57 -1.33 14.53
C ALA A 74 -9.67 -2.56 14.86
N ALA A 75 -8.39 -2.48 14.53
CA ALA A 75 -7.36 -3.50 14.78
C ALA A 75 -6.01 -2.82 15.07
N THR A 76 -5.08 -3.55 15.68
CA THR A 76 -3.76 -3.04 16.03
C THR A 76 -2.68 -3.97 15.45
N PRO A 77 -2.51 -4.01 14.12
CA PRO A 77 -1.47 -4.83 13.50
C PRO A 77 -0.08 -4.35 13.92
N PRO A 78 0.91 -5.26 14.00
CA PRO A 78 2.30 -4.89 14.24
C PRO A 78 2.80 -3.97 13.14
N VAL A 79 3.49 -2.88 13.52
CA VAL A 79 4.11 -1.92 12.61
C VAL A 79 5.62 -1.91 12.76
N THR A 80 6.32 -1.95 11.64
CA THR A 80 7.76 -1.75 11.55
C THR A 80 8.04 -0.45 10.79
N PHE A 81 8.72 0.48 11.45
CA PHE A 81 9.21 1.70 10.80
C PHE A 81 10.58 1.44 10.21
N ASP A 82 10.68 1.47 8.87
CA ASP A 82 11.91 1.12 8.16
C ASP A 82 12.44 2.33 7.37
N ALA A 83 13.66 2.76 7.69
CA ALA A 83 14.31 3.89 7.05
C ALA A 83 14.60 3.64 5.56
N ARG A 84 14.74 2.37 5.14
CA ARG A 84 14.98 1.99 3.75
C ARG A 84 13.83 2.35 2.81
N ILE A 85 12.61 2.60 3.35
CA ILE A 85 11.45 3.02 2.54
C ILE A 85 11.56 4.49 2.13
N TYR A 86 12.29 5.31 2.90
CA TYR A 86 12.49 6.72 2.56
C TYR A 86 13.53 6.88 1.45
N GLY A 87 13.12 7.44 0.31
CA GLY A 87 14.00 7.60 -0.85
C GLY A 87 14.25 6.31 -1.66
N ALA A 88 13.52 5.23 -1.36
CA ALA A 88 13.61 3.96 -2.07
C ALA A 88 13.21 4.07 -3.55
N ALA A 89 13.77 3.19 -4.38
CA ALA A 89 13.23 2.84 -5.68
C ALA A 89 12.18 1.70 -5.55
N ALA A 90 11.40 1.43 -6.59
CA ALA A 90 10.43 0.34 -6.60
C ALA A 90 11.05 -1.04 -6.32
N THR A 91 12.26 -1.27 -6.83
CA THR A 91 13.02 -2.52 -6.59
C THR A 91 13.41 -2.71 -5.14
N ASP A 92 13.74 -1.62 -4.43
CA ASP A 92 14.09 -1.66 -3.01
C ASP A 92 12.86 -1.98 -2.17
N LEU A 93 11.72 -1.35 -2.49
CA LEU A 93 10.44 -1.67 -1.84
C LEU A 93 10.04 -3.13 -2.09
N LEU A 94 10.24 -3.64 -3.29
CA LEU A 94 9.98 -5.06 -3.61
C LEU A 94 10.86 -6.00 -2.80
N ALA A 95 12.14 -5.66 -2.58
CA ALA A 95 13.03 -6.43 -1.73
C ALA A 95 12.51 -6.48 -0.28
N LEU A 96 12.09 -5.33 0.28
CA LEU A 96 11.48 -5.26 1.62
C LEU A 96 10.21 -6.11 1.74
N VAL A 97 9.32 -6.05 0.75
CA VAL A 97 8.11 -6.88 0.71
C VAL A 97 8.44 -8.36 0.74
N ARG A 98 9.53 -8.77 0.08
CA ARG A 98 10.01 -10.17 0.06
C ARG A 98 10.60 -10.65 1.38
N GLU A 99 11.08 -9.75 2.24
CA GLU A 99 11.55 -10.08 3.58
C GLU A 99 10.40 -10.47 4.54
N VAL A 100 9.16 -10.07 4.23
CA VAL A 100 7.99 -10.34 5.08
C VAL A 100 7.56 -11.80 4.96
N PRO A 101 7.36 -12.50 6.10
CA PRO A 101 6.97 -13.91 6.08
C PRO A 101 5.69 -14.16 5.28
N PRO A 102 5.62 -15.26 4.51
CA PRO A 102 4.42 -15.64 3.75
C PRO A 102 3.14 -15.73 4.59
N ALA A 103 3.26 -16.15 5.84
CA ALA A 103 2.12 -16.30 6.76
C ALA A 103 1.45 -14.98 7.16
N THR A 104 2.00 -13.82 6.78
CA THR A 104 1.43 -12.50 7.11
C THR A 104 0.04 -12.28 6.49
N GLY A 105 -0.27 -12.93 5.37
CA GLY A 105 -1.52 -12.74 4.64
C GLY A 105 -1.59 -11.35 3.98
N THR A 106 -2.10 -10.35 4.68
CA THR A 106 -2.20 -8.97 4.16
C THR A 106 -1.07 -8.10 4.70
N LEU A 107 -0.28 -7.51 3.81
CA LEU A 107 0.80 -6.57 4.13
C LEU A 107 0.40 -5.16 3.68
N LEU A 108 0.49 -4.18 4.58
CA LEU A 108 0.38 -2.75 4.24
C LEU A 108 1.77 -2.12 4.21
N LEU A 109 2.14 -1.50 3.08
CA LEU A 109 3.36 -0.72 2.93
C LEU A 109 3.01 0.75 2.74
N ILE A 110 3.45 1.61 3.66
CA ILE A 110 3.23 3.07 3.63
C ILE A 110 4.52 3.77 3.22
N GLY A 111 4.50 4.43 2.07
CA GLY A 111 5.68 5.04 1.48
C GLY A 111 5.39 6.28 0.64
N HIS A 112 6.26 6.51 -0.34
CA HIS A 112 6.35 7.74 -1.11
C HIS A 112 6.33 7.46 -2.62
N ASN A 113 5.80 8.42 -3.40
CA ASN A 113 6.02 8.44 -4.83
C ASN A 113 7.43 9.01 -5.14
N PRO A 114 8.06 8.56 -6.26
CA PRO A 114 7.45 7.69 -7.27
C PRO A 114 7.43 6.20 -6.91
N ALA A 115 8.22 5.74 -5.94
CA ALA A 115 8.47 4.31 -5.68
C ALA A 115 7.20 3.47 -5.44
N ILE A 116 6.21 4.00 -4.70
CA ILE A 116 4.92 3.31 -4.45
C ILE A 116 4.15 3.12 -5.76
N GLU A 117 4.07 4.17 -6.58
CA GLU A 117 3.41 4.13 -7.88
C GLU A 117 4.12 3.18 -8.84
N ASP A 118 5.44 3.32 -8.96
CA ASP A 118 6.27 2.48 -9.85
C ASP A 118 6.17 1.00 -9.45
N LEU A 119 6.19 0.69 -8.15
CA LEU A 119 6.02 -0.68 -7.67
C LEU A 119 4.63 -1.23 -8.00
N ALA A 120 3.58 -0.43 -7.79
CA ALA A 120 2.23 -0.83 -8.12
C ALA A 120 2.08 -1.12 -9.62
N LEU A 121 2.62 -0.27 -10.49
CA LEU A 121 2.62 -0.46 -11.95
C LEU A 121 3.46 -1.67 -12.38
N LEU A 122 4.64 -1.85 -11.79
CA LEU A 122 5.52 -3.00 -12.04
C LEU A 122 4.80 -4.32 -11.75
N LEU A 123 4.15 -4.41 -10.61
CA LEU A 123 3.46 -5.61 -10.17
C LEU A 123 2.17 -5.86 -10.96
N ALA A 124 1.42 -4.80 -11.29
CA ALA A 124 0.20 -4.90 -12.08
C ALA A 124 0.46 -5.27 -13.56
N ALA A 125 1.65 -4.95 -14.10
CA ALA A 125 2.05 -5.30 -15.47
C ALA A 125 2.61 -6.72 -15.58
N ALA A 126 2.90 -7.42 -14.47
CA ALA A 126 3.42 -8.77 -14.52
C ALA A 126 2.39 -9.74 -15.12
N PRO A 127 2.79 -10.66 -16.04
CA PRO A 127 1.87 -11.59 -16.64
C PRO A 127 1.26 -12.49 -15.58
N ALA A 128 -0.07 -12.67 -15.67
CA ALA A 128 -0.79 -13.56 -14.78
C ALA A 128 -0.25 -14.99 -14.94
N SER A 129 0.36 -15.58 -13.92
CA SER A 129 0.72 -16.99 -13.94
C SER A 129 -0.55 -17.85 -13.99
N ALA A 130 -0.51 -18.99 -14.72
CA ALA A 130 -1.65 -19.83 -15.07
C ALA A 130 -2.38 -20.53 -13.90
N ALA A 131 -2.03 -20.24 -12.64
CA ALA A 131 -2.54 -20.94 -11.46
C ALA A 131 -3.31 -20.01 -10.51
N GLY A 132 -4.51 -19.61 -10.86
CA GLY A 132 -5.39 -18.85 -9.93
C GLY A 132 -6.72 -18.54 -10.59
N ARG A 133 -7.74 -19.31 -10.28
CA ARG A 133 -9.12 -19.00 -10.65
C ARG A 133 -9.63 -17.91 -9.74
N GLY A 134 -10.10 -16.80 -10.27
CA GLY A 134 -11.10 -15.94 -9.64
C GLY A 134 -10.74 -14.52 -9.26
N ALA A 135 -9.51 -14.05 -9.45
CA ALA A 135 -9.26 -12.62 -9.33
C ALA A 135 -9.34 -11.95 -10.71
N ALA A 136 -10.24 -11.02 -10.89
CA ALA A 136 -10.25 -10.16 -12.06
C ALA A 136 -8.94 -9.36 -12.06
N GLY A 137 -8.09 -9.56 -13.07
CA GLY A 137 -6.85 -8.78 -13.23
C GLY A 137 -7.17 -7.28 -13.32
N ALA A 138 -6.16 -6.44 -13.06
CA ALA A 138 -6.29 -5.00 -13.29
C ALA A 138 -6.81 -4.76 -14.70
N THR A 139 -7.88 -3.99 -14.82
CA THR A 139 -8.38 -3.61 -16.14
C THR A 139 -7.41 -2.60 -16.76
N PRO A 140 -7.35 -2.51 -18.11
CA PRO A 140 -6.59 -1.44 -18.75
C PRO A 140 -6.93 -0.05 -18.18
N GLY A 141 -8.19 0.19 -17.84
CA GLY A 141 -8.63 1.43 -17.22
C GLY A 141 -8.06 1.68 -15.83
N ASP A 142 -7.80 0.65 -15.02
CA ASP A 142 -7.18 0.79 -13.70
C ASP A 142 -5.70 1.16 -13.83
N LEU A 143 -4.99 0.54 -14.77
CA LEU A 143 -3.60 0.89 -15.07
C LEU A 143 -3.46 2.31 -15.62
N ASP A 144 -4.36 2.72 -16.50
CA ASP A 144 -4.36 4.08 -17.05
C ASP A 144 -4.67 5.13 -15.99
N ARG A 145 -5.56 4.85 -15.07
CA ARG A 145 -5.82 5.72 -13.90
C ARG A 145 -4.57 5.86 -13.04
N MET A 146 -3.90 4.73 -12.71
CA MET A 146 -2.67 4.76 -11.92
C MET A 146 -1.58 5.57 -12.60
N ARG A 147 -1.35 5.35 -13.92
CA ARG A 147 -0.36 6.12 -14.70
C ARG A 147 -0.71 7.60 -14.79
N SER A 148 -1.99 7.93 -14.83
CA SER A 148 -2.41 9.33 -14.91
C SER A 148 -2.23 10.07 -13.58
N LYS A 149 -2.47 9.39 -12.46
CA LYS A 149 -2.35 10.00 -11.13
C LYS A 149 -2.43 8.96 -10.01
N PHE A 150 -1.39 8.91 -9.17
CA PHE A 150 -1.42 8.21 -7.89
C PHE A 150 -1.41 9.25 -6.76
N PRO A 151 -2.56 9.76 -6.30
CA PRO A 151 -2.62 10.89 -5.37
C PRO A 151 -2.16 10.51 -3.96
N THR A 152 -1.89 11.53 -3.13
CA THR A 152 -1.66 11.32 -1.69
C THR A 152 -2.89 10.70 -1.03
N ALA A 153 -2.67 9.77 -0.11
CA ALA A 153 -3.67 8.90 0.53
C ALA A 153 -4.32 7.86 -0.40
N ALA A 154 -3.80 7.64 -1.62
CA ALA A 154 -4.25 6.51 -2.45
C ALA A 154 -3.65 5.18 -1.97
N ILE A 155 -4.41 4.11 -2.14
CA ILE A 155 -4.00 2.73 -1.88
C ILE A 155 -4.19 1.90 -3.14
N ALA A 156 -3.14 1.22 -3.59
CA ALA A 156 -3.26 0.15 -4.57
C ALA A 156 -3.39 -1.18 -3.82
N VAL A 157 -4.37 -1.98 -4.23
CA VAL A 157 -4.62 -3.33 -3.68
C VAL A 157 -4.15 -4.35 -4.71
N LEU A 158 -3.21 -5.18 -4.33
CA LEU A 158 -2.59 -6.18 -5.18
C LEU A 158 -2.82 -7.55 -4.54
N ASP A 159 -3.68 -8.36 -5.14
CA ASP A 159 -3.92 -9.72 -4.68
C ASP A 159 -2.90 -10.67 -5.29
N HIS A 160 -2.37 -11.51 -4.43
CA HIS A 160 -1.42 -12.55 -4.78
C HIS A 160 -2.05 -13.91 -4.52
N GLY A 161 -2.29 -14.70 -5.55
CA GLY A 161 -2.63 -16.11 -5.36
C GLY A 161 -1.50 -16.89 -4.69
N SER A 162 -1.75 -18.15 -4.40
CA SER A 162 -0.95 -19.11 -3.61
C SER A 162 0.49 -19.40 -4.06
N LEU A 163 1.14 -18.55 -4.85
CA LEU A 163 2.50 -18.79 -5.32
C LEU A 163 3.56 -18.10 -4.45
N PRO A 164 4.70 -18.77 -4.18
CA PRO A 164 5.81 -18.12 -3.50
C PRO A 164 6.30 -16.92 -4.33
N MET A 165 6.59 -15.79 -3.65
CA MET A 165 7.23 -14.64 -4.30
C MET A 165 8.37 -15.08 -5.21
N PRO A 166 8.35 -14.87 -6.52
CA PRO A 166 8.41 -13.56 -7.15
C PRO A 166 7.28 -13.25 -8.16
N THR A 167 6.18 -13.93 -8.12
CA THR A 167 5.09 -13.68 -9.07
C THR A 167 4.00 -12.89 -8.37
N LEU A 168 4.23 -11.61 -8.21
CA LEU A 168 3.22 -10.68 -7.76
C LEU A 168 2.39 -10.21 -8.94
N ALA A 169 1.14 -10.11 -8.68
CA ALA A 169 0.11 -9.36 -9.34
C ALA A 169 -0.95 -10.14 -10.04
N ARG A 170 -2.18 -9.96 -9.59
CA ARG A 170 -3.33 -10.23 -10.40
C ARG A 170 -4.52 -9.31 -10.23
N SER A 171 -4.49 -8.28 -9.43
CA SER A 171 -5.60 -7.34 -9.52
C SER A 171 -5.34 -6.10 -8.71
N ILE A 172 -5.48 -4.96 -9.34
CA ILE A 172 -5.85 -3.74 -8.63
C ILE A 172 -7.35 -3.82 -8.49
N THR A 173 -7.83 -4.30 -7.34
CA THR A 173 -9.25 -4.45 -7.07
C THR A 173 -9.88 -3.19 -6.49
N GLY A 174 -9.09 -2.15 -6.22
CA GLY A 174 -9.63 -0.92 -5.67
C GLY A 174 -8.70 0.27 -5.81
N TRP A 175 -9.13 1.23 -6.59
CA TRP A 175 -8.65 2.60 -6.53
C TRP A 175 -9.64 3.40 -5.70
N VAL A 176 -9.25 3.83 -4.51
CA VAL A 176 -10.04 4.77 -3.73
C VAL A 176 -9.38 6.13 -3.80
N ASP A 177 -9.87 6.95 -4.70
CA ASP A 177 -9.64 8.38 -4.67
C ASP A 177 -10.69 9.03 -3.76
N ARG A 178 -10.28 9.99 -2.96
CA ARG A 178 -11.13 10.81 -2.09
C ARG A 178 -12.05 11.78 -2.87
N ALA A 179 -12.20 11.62 -4.17
CA ALA A 179 -12.99 12.49 -5.03
C ALA A 179 -14.43 11.99 -5.25
N ALA A 180 -15.02 11.38 -4.23
CA ALA A 180 -16.48 11.17 -4.18
C ALA A 180 -17.05 11.75 -2.90
#